data_d995c4dbcd98c9714c19dc768319bd42
#
_entry.id   d995c4dbcd98c9714c19dc768319bd42
#
_cell.length_a   1.000
_cell.length_b   1.000
_cell.length_c   1.000
_cell.angle_alpha   90.00
_cell.angle_beta   90.00
_cell.angle_gamma   90.00
#
_symmetry.space_group_name_H-M   'P 1'
#
loop_
_entity.id
_entity.type
_entity.pdbx_description
1 polymer ?
#
loop_
_entity_poly.entity_id
_entity_poly.type
_entity_poly.pdbx_seq_one_letter_code
_entity_poly.pdbx_strand_id
1 'polypeptide(L)'
;SIVKSRYTKREKNGVEVVTNMTKGQNPVACSIVFDYIRSESGQKEVIVMLDDKTYKKTTEIVTWVYDADFEFLNDESISRVVACGVRMHDYHLRLLLAGIPEEKIRCVENELDAPSQLLLDGTDKVFILHDLTTPETTRLVCDGVLAEIDKREAAK
;
A
#
# COMPACT_ATOMS: atom_id res chain seq x y z
N SER A 1 -12.95 -9.25 -17.54
CA SER A 1 -12.74 -7.84 -17.69
C SER A 1 -11.44 -7.37 -17.02
N ILE A 2 -10.97 -6.23 -17.42
CA ILE A 2 -9.68 -5.64 -17.05
C ILE A 2 -9.51 -5.47 -15.52
N VAL A 3 -10.59 -5.31 -14.78
CA VAL A 3 -10.57 -5.11 -13.33
C VAL A 3 -10.20 -6.38 -12.57
N LYS A 4 -10.62 -7.54 -13.03
CA LYS A 4 -10.36 -8.82 -12.34
C LYS A 4 -8.90 -9.26 -12.40
N SER A 5 -8.15 -8.88 -13.44
CA SER A 5 -6.74 -9.25 -13.57
C SER A 5 -5.79 -8.38 -12.75
N ARG A 6 -6.29 -7.27 -12.19
CA ARG A 6 -5.50 -6.28 -11.42
C ARG A 6 -5.69 -6.40 -9.91
N TYR A 7 -6.45 -7.40 -9.49
CA TYR A 7 -6.88 -7.53 -8.10
C TYR A 7 -6.72 -8.99 -7.69
N THR A 8 -6.06 -9.23 -6.57
CA THR A 8 -6.03 -10.55 -5.92
C THR A 8 -6.45 -10.41 -4.47
N LYS A 9 -7.02 -11.47 -3.92
CA LYS A 9 -7.49 -11.48 -2.54
C LYS A 9 -7.15 -12.82 -1.91
N ARG A 10 -6.52 -12.75 -0.73
CA ARG A 10 -6.24 -13.92 0.11
C ARG A 10 -6.72 -13.61 1.51
N GLU A 11 -7.06 -14.64 2.26
CA GLU A 11 -7.50 -14.49 3.65
C GLU A 11 -6.67 -15.37 4.56
N LYS A 12 -6.35 -14.86 5.74
CA LYS A 12 -5.68 -15.60 6.80
C LYS A 12 -6.10 -15.08 8.17
N ASN A 13 -6.57 -15.99 9.02
CA ASN A 13 -7.00 -15.68 10.39
C ASN A 13 -7.96 -14.49 10.46
N GLY A 14 -8.90 -14.42 9.52
CA GLY A 14 -9.91 -13.38 9.47
C GLY A 14 -9.45 -12.07 8.82
N VAL A 15 -8.18 -11.96 8.39
CA VAL A 15 -7.64 -10.78 7.72
C VAL A 15 -7.59 -11.01 6.22
N GLU A 16 -8.21 -10.11 5.46
CA GLU A 16 -8.11 -10.13 4.00
C GLU A 16 -6.85 -9.38 3.56
N VAL A 17 -6.05 -10.04 2.72
CA VAL A 17 -4.88 -9.43 2.09
C VAL A 17 -5.18 -9.24 0.61
N VAL A 18 -5.24 -8.00 0.18
CA VAL A 18 -5.70 -7.59 -1.14
C VAL A 18 -4.56 -6.93 -1.89
N THR A 19 -4.22 -7.44 -3.08
CA THR A 19 -3.27 -6.76 -3.96
C THR A 19 -4.03 -6.04 -5.06
N ASN A 20 -3.70 -4.78 -5.26
CA ASN A 20 -4.25 -3.95 -6.33
C ASN A 20 -3.11 -3.47 -7.22
N MET A 21 -3.16 -3.85 -8.49
CA MET A 21 -2.25 -3.32 -9.48
C MET A 21 -2.77 -1.97 -9.95
N THR A 22 -2.00 -0.92 -9.65
CA THR A 22 -2.28 0.41 -10.15
C THR A 22 -1.01 0.95 -10.80
N LYS A 23 -1.18 1.53 -11.98
CA LYS A 23 -0.04 2.06 -12.71
C LYS A 23 0.47 3.31 -12.01
N GLY A 24 1.71 3.27 -11.56
CA GLY A 24 2.41 4.45 -11.07
C GLY A 24 2.44 5.53 -12.14
N GLN A 25 2.62 6.78 -11.74
CA GLN A 25 2.57 7.94 -12.63
C GLN A 25 1.21 8.18 -13.32
N ASN A 26 0.16 7.47 -12.88
CA ASN A 26 -1.21 7.72 -13.32
C ASN A 26 -2.06 8.19 -12.15
N PRO A 27 -2.17 9.51 -11.92
CA PRO A 27 -2.86 10.05 -10.75
C PRO A 27 -4.33 9.66 -10.68
N VAL A 28 -5.02 9.59 -11.82
CA VAL A 28 -6.45 9.23 -11.87
C VAL A 28 -6.65 7.78 -11.42
N ALA A 29 -5.85 6.86 -11.95
CA ALA A 29 -5.93 5.45 -11.57
C ALA A 29 -5.63 5.25 -10.08
N CYS A 30 -4.62 5.94 -9.55
CA CYS A 30 -4.29 5.89 -8.13
C CYS A 30 -5.42 6.45 -7.27
N SER A 31 -6.00 7.59 -7.63
CA SER A 31 -7.10 8.21 -6.89
C SER A 31 -8.32 7.29 -6.82
N ILE A 32 -8.65 6.61 -7.91
CA ILE A 32 -9.76 5.64 -7.94
C ILE A 32 -9.51 4.50 -6.96
N VAL A 33 -8.29 3.98 -6.90
CA VAL A 33 -7.93 2.90 -5.97
C VAL A 33 -7.96 3.40 -4.52
N PHE A 34 -7.46 4.59 -4.24
CA PHE A 34 -7.48 5.17 -2.89
C PHE A 34 -8.93 5.36 -2.41
N ASP A 35 -9.81 5.87 -3.27
CA ASP A 35 -11.22 6.03 -2.94
C ASP A 35 -11.91 4.68 -2.69
N TYR A 36 -11.59 3.68 -3.49
CA TYR A 36 -12.06 2.31 -3.29
C TYR A 36 -11.64 1.76 -1.91
N ILE A 37 -10.37 1.90 -1.55
CA ILE A 37 -9.86 1.45 -0.25
C ILE A 37 -10.61 2.15 0.88
N ARG A 38 -10.76 3.47 0.79
CA ARG A 38 -11.49 4.26 1.78
C ARG A 38 -12.92 3.74 1.98
N SER A 39 -13.60 3.39 0.89
CA SER A 39 -15.01 2.97 0.89
C SER A 39 -15.23 1.55 1.39
N GLU A 40 -14.17 0.73 1.44
CA GLU A 40 -14.28 -0.65 1.90
C GLU A 40 -14.52 -0.72 3.41
N SER A 41 -15.31 -1.70 3.84
CA SER A 41 -15.65 -1.88 5.26
C SER A 41 -14.46 -2.37 6.09
N GLY A 42 -14.51 -2.09 7.39
CA GLY A 42 -13.53 -2.58 8.36
C GLY A 42 -12.32 -1.66 8.53
N GLN A 43 -11.45 -2.03 9.45
CA GLN A 43 -10.18 -1.34 9.68
C GLN A 43 -9.15 -1.82 8.68
N LYS A 44 -8.43 -0.88 8.09
CA LYS A 44 -7.53 -1.16 6.97
C LYS A 44 -6.13 -0.63 7.23
N GLU A 45 -5.16 -1.30 6.64
CA GLU A 45 -3.79 -0.83 6.52
C GLU A 45 -3.39 -0.90 5.05
N VAL A 46 -2.53 0.01 4.62
CA VAL A 46 -2.17 0.15 3.20
C VAL A 46 -0.65 0.13 3.05
N ILE A 47 -0.16 -0.71 2.15
CA ILE A 47 1.24 -0.70 1.71
C ILE A 47 1.28 -0.08 0.31
N VAL A 48 2.03 1.01 0.15
CA VAL A 48 2.18 1.73 -1.11
C VAL A 48 3.52 1.36 -1.73
N MET A 49 3.49 0.56 -2.79
CA MET A 49 4.64 0.08 -3.54
C MET A 49 4.59 0.55 -4.98
N LEU A 50 4.32 1.83 -5.18
CA LEU A 50 4.25 2.43 -6.51
C LEU A 50 5.66 2.81 -6.94
N ASP A 51 6.31 1.86 -7.63
CA ASP A 51 7.70 1.97 -8.03
C ASP A 51 7.83 2.72 -9.37
N ASP A 52 8.85 3.54 -9.48
CA ASP A 52 9.23 4.22 -10.70
C ASP A 52 10.37 3.54 -11.49
N LYS A 53 10.68 2.29 -11.18
CA LYS A 53 11.67 1.47 -11.91
C LYS A 53 11.21 1.03 -13.30
N THR A 54 10.20 1.67 -13.87
CA THR A 54 9.50 1.21 -15.09
C THR A 54 10.40 1.11 -16.33
N TYR A 55 11.55 1.77 -16.38
CA TYR A 55 12.37 1.83 -17.59
C TYR A 55 13.88 1.72 -17.36
N LYS A 56 14.34 0.92 -16.41
CA LYS A 56 15.77 0.78 -16.09
C LYS A 56 16.47 2.12 -15.73
N LYS A 57 15.72 3.20 -15.66
CA LYS A 57 16.17 4.49 -15.19
C LYS A 57 15.22 4.94 -14.11
N THR A 58 15.75 5.24 -12.95
CA THR A 58 15.02 5.98 -11.93
C THR A 58 14.54 7.26 -12.58
N THR A 59 13.23 7.42 -12.73
CA THR A 59 12.71 8.70 -13.17
C THR A 59 12.78 9.64 -11.99
N GLU A 60 13.30 10.83 -12.22
CA GLU A 60 13.31 11.87 -11.20
C GLU A 60 11.95 12.56 -11.08
N ILE A 61 10.98 12.14 -11.88
CA ILE A 61 9.67 12.78 -11.96
C ILE A 61 8.72 12.14 -10.95
N VAL A 62 8.55 12.80 -9.81
CA VAL A 62 7.58 12.41 -8.78
C VAL A 62 6.38 13.36 -8.71
N THR A 63 6.27 14.30 -9.64
CA THR A 63 5.21 15.33 -9.61
C THR A 63 3.81 14.76 -9.69
N TRP A 64 3.62 13.60 -10.27
CA TRP A 64 2.32 12.93 -10.38
C TRP A 64 1.68 12.69 -9.00
N VAL A 65 2.46 12.55 -7.94
CA VAL A 65 1.91 12.31 -6.59
C VAL A 65 1.10 13.51 -6.08
N TYR A 66 1.36 14.71 -6.60
CA TYR A 66 0.61 15.92 -6.25
C TYR A 66 -0.70 16.03 -7.01
N ASP A 67 -0.86 15.27 -8.08
CA ASP A 67 -2.10 15.20 -8.86
C ASP A 67 -3.00 14.03 -8.44
N ALA A 68 -2.50 13.13 -7.61
CA ALA A 68 -3.27 12.01 -7.08
C ALA A 68 -3.88 12.38 -5.72
N ASP A 69 -5.09 11.92 -5.47
CA ASP A 69 -5.87 12.25 -4.27
C ASP A 69 -5.48 11.36 -3.07
N PHE A 70 -4.24 11.49 -2.61
CA PHE A 70 -3.75 10.80 -1.40
C PHE A 70 -4.58 11.15 -0.16
N GLU A 71 -5.30 12.26 -0.19
CA GLU A 71 -6.23 12.68 0.86
C GLU A 71 -7.29 11.62 1.15
N PHE A 72 -7.63 10.77 0.19
CA PHE A 72 -8.54 9.65 0.42
C PHE A 72 -8.00 8.61 1.40
N LEU A 73 -6.69 8.56 1.57
CA LEU A 73 -6.06 7.68 2.58
C LEU A 73 -6.08 8.30 3.98
N ASN A 74 -6.47 9.56 4.11
CA ASN A 74 -6.70 10.19 5.40
C ASN A 74 -8.13 9.91 5.86
N ASP A 75 -8.33 8.71 6.39
CA ASP A 75 -9.63 8.23 6.84
C ASP A 75 -9.46 7.47 8.16
N GLU A 76 -10.44 7.61 9.06
CA GLU A 76 -10.41 6.94 10.37
C GLU A 76 -10.31 5.42 10.25
N SER A 77 -10.86 4.84 9.19
CA SER A 77 -10.81 3.40 8.94
C SER A 77 -9.45 2.91 8.45
N ILE A 78 -8.51 3.81 8.17
CA ILE A 78 -7.14 3.47 7.75
C ILE A 78 -6.20 3.80 8.89
N SER A 79 -5.66 2.76 9.54
CA SER A 79 -4.85 2.90 10.75
C SER A 79 -3.35 3.03 10.47
N ARG A 80 -2.89 2.61 9.29
CA ARG A 80 -1.48 2.68 8.90
C ARG A 80 -1.33 2.76 7.39
N VAL A 81 -0.37 3.58 6.95
CA VAL A 81 0.10 3.62 5.57
C VAL A 81 1.62 3.41 5.59
N VAL A 82 2.09 2.39 4.89
CA VAL A 82 3.52 2.09 4.74
C VAL A 82 3.95 2.47 3.33
N ALA A 83 4.82 3.45 3.24
CA ALA A 83 5.40 3.89 1.97
C ALA A 83 6.73 3.19 1.72
N CYS A 84 6.90 2.60 0.55
CA CYS A 84 8.05 1.75 0.25
C CYS A 84 8.82 2.25 -0.97
N GLY A 85 10.09 1.85 -1.01
CA GLY A 85 10.95 2.01 -2.16
C GLY A 85 11.85 3.24 -2.08
N VAL A 86 12.58 3.48 -3.16
CA VAL A 86 13.57 4.56 -3.21
C VAL A 86 12.96 5.95 -3.09
N ARG A 87 11.67 6.08 -3.36
CA ARG A 87 10.91 7.34 -3.24
C ARG A 87 10.12 7.45 -1.94
N MET A 88 10.42 6.65 -0.95
CA MET A 88 9.67 6.63 0.31
C MET A 88 9.57 8.00 0.99
N HIS A 89 10.59 8.84 0.86
CA HIS A 89 10.57 10.18 1.46
C HIS A 89 9.63 11.14 0.72
N ASP A 90 9.53 11.02 -0.60
CA ASP A 90 8.58 11.80 -1.39
C ASP A 90 7.14 11.40 -1.04
N TYR A 91 6.87 10.10 -0.90
CA TYR A 91 5.56 9.61 -0.44
C TYR A 91 5.28 10.07 0.99
N HIS A 92 6.26 10.02 1.86
CA HIS A 92 6.09 10.47 3.26
C HIS A 92 5.64 11.93 3.30
N LEU A 93 6.34 12.81 2.59
CA LEU A 93 5.94 14.21 2.50
C LEU A 93 4.52 14.35 1.95
N ARG A 94 4.21 13.63 0.88
CA ARG A 94 2.89 13.70 0.25
C ARG A 94 1.78 13.25 1.21
N LEU A 95 2.01 12.18 1.96
CA LEU A 95 1.06 11.68 2.95
C LEU A 95 0.82 12.68 4.09
N LEU A 96 1.89 13.33 4.55
CA LEU A 96 1.76 14.41 5.54
C LEU A 96 0.95 15.58 5.00
N LEU A 97 1.18 16.00 3.75
CA LEU A 97 0.42 17.05 3.09
C LEU A 97 -1.05 16.66 2.88
N ALA A 98 -1.34 15.38 2.78
CA ALA A 98 -2.71 14.86 2.74
C ALA A 98 -3.42 14.92 4.10
N GLY A 99 -2.73 15.33 5.15
CA GLY A 99 -3.27 15.44 6.50
C GLY A 99 -3.21 14.15 7.32
N ILE A 100 -2.52 13.11 6.82
CA ILE A 100 -2.41 11.86 7.56
C ILE A 100 -1.48 12.06 8.76
N PRO A 101 -1.91 11.71 9.98
CA PRO A 101 -1.06 11.84 11.16
C PRO A 101 0.25 11.07 11.03
N GLU A 102 1.35 11.69 11.48
CA GLU A 102 2.70 11.10 11.40
C GLU A 102 2.76 9.69 12.00
N GLU A 103 2.06 9.45 13.10
CA GLU A 103 2.04 8.16 13.78
C GLU A 103 1.41 7.04 12.96
N LYS A 104 0.64 7.36 11.93
CA LYS A 104 0.06 6.38 11.00
C LYS A 104 1.00 6.02 9.85
N ILE A 105 2.07 6.80 9.64
CA ILE A 105 2.95 6.66 8.48
C ILE A 105 4.22 5.90 8.88
N ARG A 106 4.61 4.92 8.05
CA ARG A 106 5.92 4.25 8.12
C ARG A 106 6.55 4.26 6.74
N CYS A 107 7.87 4.33 6.70
CA CYS A 107 8.64 4.35 5.46
C CYS A 107 9.73 3.29 5.52
N VAL A 108 9.84 2.51 4.45
CA VAL A 108 10.90 1.51 4.28
C VAL A 108 11.47 1.61 2.88
N GLU A 109 12.78 1.56 2.76
CA GLU A 109 13.43 1.56 1.45
C GLU A 109 13.23 0.23 0.72
N ASN A 110 13.39 -0.88 1.44
CA ASN A 110 13.17 -2.21 0.90
C ASN A 110 11.70 -2.63 1.13
N GLU A 111 11.00 -2.93 0.06
CA GLU A 111 9.59 -3.33 0.09
C GLU A 111 9.36 -4.58 0.96
N LEU A 112 10.36 -5.46 1.06
CA LEU A 112 10.28 -6.69 1.86
C LEU A 112 10.20 -6.40 3.36
N ASP A 113 10.57 -5.21 3.79
CA ASP A 113 10.47 -4.77 5.19
C ASP A 113 9.09 -4.20 5.54
N ALA A 114 8.24 -3.97 4.54
CA ALA A 114 6.93 -3.36 4.76
C ALA A 114 6.01 -4.21 5.65
N PRO A 115 5.93 -5.53 5.50
CA PRO A 115 5.04 -6.33 6.35
C PRO A 115 5.30 -6.17 7.84
N SER A 116 6.55 -6.04 8.25
CA SER A 116 6.92 -5.87 9.67
C SER A 116 6.48 -4.52 10.25
N GLN A 117 6.11 -3.57 9.41
CA GLN A 117 5.66 -2.24 9.84
C GLN A 117 4.15 -2.16 10.09
N LEU A 118 3.42 -3.21 9.77
CA LEU A 118 1.98 -3.27 9.97
C LEU A 118 1.65 -3.43 11.46
N LEU A 119 0.52 -2.84 11.87
CA LEU A 119 -0.02 -2.99 13.22
C LEU A 119 -0.68 -4.35 13.39
N LEU A 120 -1.54 -4.72 12.46
CA LEU A 120 -2.37 -5.93 12.42
C LEU A 120 -3.32 -6.13 13.59
N ASP A 121 -3.19 -5.36 14.65
CA ASP A 121 -4.10 -5.41 15.79
C ASP A 121 -5.42 -4.74 15.42
N GLY A 122 -6.50 -5.50 15.39
CA GLY A 122 -7.82 -5.03 14.99
C GLY A 122 -7.95 -4.73 13.49
N THR A 123 -7.00 -5.14 12.67
CA THR A 123 -7.02 -4.92 11.23
C THR A 123 -7.84 -5.99 10.53
N ASP A 124 -8.80 -5.57 9.70
CA ASP A 124 -9.65 -6.46 8.93
C ASP A 124 -9.09 -6.71 7.52
N LYS A 125 -8.44 -5.70 6.93
CA LYS A 125 -7.93 -5.77 5.55
C LYS A 125 -6.59 -5.07 5.43
N VAL A 126 -5.68 -5.70 4.67
CA VAL A 126 -4.42 -5.10 4.25
C VAL A 126 -4.43 -4.95 2.74
N PHE A 127 -4.27 -3.74 2.26
CA PHE A 127 -4.17 -3.44 0.82
C PHE A 127 -2.73 -3.23 0.43
N ILE A 128 -2.29 -3.93 -0.61
CA ILE A 128 -0.96 -3.79 -1.19
C ILE A 128 -1.12 -3.19 -2.58
N LEU A 129 -0.70 -1.93 -2.74
CA LEU A 129 -0.74 -1.23 -4.02
C LEU A 129 0.60 -1.40 -4.71
N HIS A 130 0.59 -1.93 -5.92
CA HIS A 130 1.81 -2.22 -6.66
C HIS A 130 1.70 -1.78 -8.12
N ASP A 131 2.85 -1.55 -8.76
CA ASP A 131 2.94 -1.24 -10.17
C ASP A 131 3.02 -2.52 -11.02
N LEU A 132 2.94 -2.32 -12.34
CA LEU A 132 3.05 -3.37 -13.36
C LEU A 132 4.38 -4.11 -13.35
N THR A 133 5.44 -3.46 -12.87
CA THR A 133 6.82 -3.91 -13.04
C THR A 133 7.35 -4.77 -11.89
N THR A 134 6.56 -5.00 -10.83
CA THR A 134 7.03 -5.65 -9.61
C THR A 134 6.21 -6.87 -9.18
N PRO A 135 5.81 -7.80 -10.09
CA PRO A 135 4.96 -8.92 -9.69
C PRO A 135 5.64 -9.86 -8.68
N GLU A 136 6.93 -10.11 -8.83
CA GLU A 136 7.68 -10.97 -7.90
C GLU A 136 7.82 -10.34 -6.52
N THR A 137 8.19 -9.06 -6.46
CA THR A 137 8.28 -8.32 -5.20
C THR A 137 6.91 -8.26 -4.51
N THR A 138 5.85 -8.04 -5.27
CA THR A 138 4.47 -8.01 -4.75
C THR A 138 4.11 -9.35 -4.12
N ARG A 139 4.44 -10.46 -4.77
CA ARG A 139 4.21 -11.80 -4.25
C ARG A 139 4.94 -12.01 -2.92
N LEU A 140 6.22 -11.61 -2.84
CA LEU A 140 7.02 -11.73 -1.63
C LEU A 140 6.47 -10.86 -0.49
N VAL A 141 6.02 -9.65 -0.78
CA VAL A 141 5.40 -8.77 0.21
C VAL A 141 4.08 -9.36 0.70
N CYS A 142 3.26 -9.88 -0.19
CA CYS A 142 2.01 -10.55 0.17
C CYS A 142 2.27 -11.74 1.09
N ASP A 143 3.23 -12.60 0.74
CA ASP A 143 3.64 -13.73 1.58
C ASP A 143 4.17 -13.25 2.94
N GLY A 144 4.90 -12.16 2.97
CA GLY A 144 5.38 -11.52 4.19
C GLY A 144 4.25 -11.04 5.09
N VAL A 145 3.21 -10.45 4.52
CA VAL A 145 2.02 -10.02 5.28
C VAL A 145 1.32 -11.22 5.90
N LEU A 146 1.12 -12.29 5.13
CA LEU A 146 0.53 -13.52 5.64
C LEU A 146 1.34 -14.13 6.78
N ALA A 147 2.68 -14.10 6.66
CA ALA A 147 3.57 -14.56 7.72
C ALA A 147 3.47 -13.69 8.98
N GLU A 148 3.35 -12.38 8.85
CA GLU A 148 3.15 -11.48 10.00
C GLU A 148 1.80 -11.73 10.68
N ILE A 149 0.75 -12.01 9.93
CA ILE A 149 -0.55 -12.39 10.48
C ILE A 149 -0.43 -13.66 11.34
N ASP A 150 0.26 -14.68 10.83
CA ASP A 150 0.51 -15.91 11.58
C ASP A 150 1.30 -15.66 12.86
N LYS A 151 2.34 -14.84 12.79
CA LYS A 151 3.14 -14.48 13.96
C LYS A 151 2.29 -13.82 15.05
N ARG A 152 1.39 -12.91 14.68
CA ARG A 152 0.51 -12.22 15.63
C ARG A 152 -0.48 -13.18 16.27
N GLU A 153 -1.01 -14.12 15.50
CA GLU A 153 -1.91 -15.15 16.00
C GLU A 153 -1.20 -16.07 17.00
N ALA A 154 0.03 -16.50 16.67
CA ALA A 154 0.82 -17.37 17.54
C ALA A 154 1.24 -16.68 18.86
N ALA A 155 1.31 -15.34 18.89
CA ALA A 155 1.67 -14.56 20.07
C ALA A 155 0.48 -14.31 21.03
N LYS A 156 -0.72 -14.66 20.61
CA LYS A 156 -1.92 -14.61 21.46
C LYS A 156 -1.97 -15.86 22.32
#